data_3920a41837353bf217116c6a4c1f0de2
#
_entry.id   3920a41837353bf217116c6a4c1f0de2
#
_cell.length_a   1.000
_cell.length_b   1.000
_cell.length_c   1.000
_cell.angle_alpha   90.00
_cell.angle_beta   90.00
_cell.angle_gamma   90.00
#
_symmetry.space_group_name_H-M   'P 1'
#
loop_
_entity.id
_entity.type
_entity.pdbx_description
1 polymer ?
#
loop_
_entity_poly.entity_id
_entity_poly.type
_entity_poly.pdbx_seq_one_letter_code
_entity_poly.pdbx_strand_id
1 'polypeptide(L)'
;MVIGLMNRLEKRKRMWPVVASVILLATMAYANMQRAKPEDSDPYHAQVAEVAHNLPARFGAWVSETRPPMREAIEILQPNVMINRVYRNVDTGNTATVLLVHCRNARDLAGHYPPICYPAHGWSPTDSRAKDWR
;
A
#
# COMPACT_ATOMS: atom_id res chain seq x y z
N MET A 1 -14.22 62.06 17.76
CA MET A 1 -13.33 61.11 18.47
C MET A 1 -13.90 59.70 18.53
N VAL A 2 -15.21 59.45 18.49
CA VAL A 2 -15.88 58.15 18.57
C VAL A 2 -15.76 57.31 17.30
N ILE A 3 -15.80 57.89 16.13
CA ILE A 3 -15.76 57.21 14.80
C ILE A 3 -14.43 56.46 14.56
N GLY A 4 -13.31 57.04 15.01
CA GLY A 4 -11.99 56.40 14.88
C GLY A 4 -11.80 55.14 15.74
N LEU A 5 -12.51 55.05 16.88
CA LEU A 5 -12.46 53.90 17.79
C LEU A 5 -13.27 52.73 17.24
N MET A 6 -14.44 53.00 16.66
CA MET A 6 -15.28 51.97 16.03
C MET A 6 -14.56 51.32 14.83
N ASN A 7 -13.90 52.10 14.00
CA ASN A 7 -13.18 51.60 12.83
C ASN A 7 -11.97 50.71 13.20
N ARG A 8 -11.34 50.96 14.36
CA ARG A 8 -10.27 50.10 14.91
C ARG A 8 -10.79 48.79 15.46
N LEU A 9 -11.97 48.81 16.07
CA LEU A 9 -12.60 47.59 16.62
C LEU A 9 -13.11 46.66 15.51
N GLU A 10 -13.66 47.20 14.45
CA GLU A 10 -14.06 46.43 13.26
C GLU A 10 -12.87 45.81 12.52
N LYS A 11 -11.80 46.56 12.30
CA LYS A 11 -10.54 45.99 11.76
C LYS A 11 -9.99 44.87 12.63
N ARG A 12 -10.04 45.01 13.93
CA ARG A 12 -9.56 44.01 14.88
C ARG A 12 -10.42 42.73 14.83
N LYS A 13 -11.76 42.87 14.74
CA LYS A 13 -12.66 41.71 14.59
C LYS A 13 -12.43 40.95 13.28
N ARG A 14 -12.13 41.70 12.19
CA ARG A 14 -11.88 41.13 10.87
C ARG A 14 -10.53 40.38 10.79
N MET A 15 -9.55 40.76 11.61
CA MET A 15 -8.23 40.11 11.63
C MET A 15 -8.17 38.84 12.50
N TRP A 16 -9.11 38.66 13.45
CA TRP A 16 -9.12 37.51 14.33
C TRP A 16 -9.15 36.17 13.59
N PRO A 17 -10.02 35.95 12.60
CA PRO A 17 -10.05 34.67 11.89
C PRO A 17 -8.74 34.40 11.13
N VAL A 18 -8.12 35.44 10.57
CA VAL A 18 -6.82 35.30 9.88
C VAL A 18 -5.73 34.88 10.85
N VAL A 19 -5.65 35.55 12.02
CA VAL A 19 -4.68 35.21 13.06
C VAL A 19 -4.91 33.79 13.58
N ALA A 20 -6.16 33.44 13.83
CA ALA A 20 -6.52 32.09 14.26
C ALA A 20 -6.13 31.01 13.22
N SER A 21 -6.37 31.27 11.94
CA SER A 21 -5.98 30.37 10.86
C SER A 21 -4.47 30.21 10.76
N VAL A 22 -3.72 31.29 10.89
CA VAL A 22 -2.23 31.22 10.87
C VAL A 22 -1.72 30.44 12.06
N ILE A 23 -2.27 30.64 13.27
CA ILE A 23 -1.88 29.88 14.45
C ILE A 23 -2.20 28.39 14.26
N LEU A 24 -3.40 28.05 13.74
CA LEU A 24 -3.79 26.68 13.48
C LEU A 24 -2.85 26.01 12.47
N LEU A 25 -2.56 26.67 11.37
CA LEU A 25 -1.63 26.15 10.37
C LEU A 25 -0.21 25.97 10.93
N ALA A 26 0.25 26.93 11.71
CA ALA A 26 1.55 26.84 12.36
C ALA A 26 1.63 25.69 13.37
N THR A 27 0.59 25.49 14.17
CA THR A 27 0.52 24.36 15.12
C THR A 27 0.44 23.02 14.38
N MET A 28 -0.33 22.92 13.30
CA MET A 28 -0.39 21.71 12.48
C MET A 28 0.96 21.42 11.81
N ALA A 29 1.63 22.43 11.27
CA ALA A 29 2.97 22.29 10.67
C ALA A 29 3.98 21.84 11.73
N TYR A 30 3.98 22.46 12.89
CA TYR A 30 4.85 22.08 14.01
C TYR A 30 4.59 20.64 14.48
N ALA A 31 3.32 20.26 14.68
CA ALA A 31 2.95 18.90 15.04
C ALA A 31 3.38 17.87 13.98
N ASN A 32 3.31 18.25 12.69
CA ASN A 32 3.77 17.38 11.61
C ASN A 32 5.30 17.24 11.58
N MET A 33 6.03 18.29 11.92
CA MET A 33 7.51 18.25 12.05
C MET A 33 7.97 17.40 13.25
N GLN A 34 7.17 17.35 14.32
CA GLN A 34 7.45 16.56 15.51
C GLN A 34 7.00 15.09 15.37
N ARG A 35 6.27 14.74 14.32
CA ARG A 35 6.00 13.33 14.03
C ARG A 35 7.34 12.65 13.81
N ALA A 36 7.59 11.62 14.59
CA ALA A 36 8.77 10.79 14.42
C ALA A 36 8.92 10.43 12.95
N LYS A 37 10.13 10.61 12.41
CA LYS A 37 10.44 10.08 11.07
C LYS A 37 10.05 8.61 11.10
N PRO A 38 9.40 8.09 10.05
CA PRO A 38 9.14 6.66 9.96
C PRO A 38 10.44 5.92 10.28
N GLU A 39 10.36 4.93 11.16
CA GLU A 39 11.49 4.04 11.42
C GLU A 39 12.03 3.53 10.08
N ASP A 40 13.35 3.41 9.96
CA ASP A 40 13.95 2.88 8.75
C ASP A 40 13.41 1.47 8.50
N SER A 41 12.56 1.36 7.49
CA SER A 41 11.89 0.11 7.13
C SER A 41 12.72 -0.72 6.13
N ASP A 42 13.87 -0.24 5.69
CA ASP A 42 14.72 -0.95 4.73
C ASP A 42 15.15 -2.34 5.21
N PRO A 43 15.53 -2.55 6.48
CA PRO A 43 15.84 -3.88 6.99
C PRO A 43 14.65 -4.84 6.91
N TYR A 44 13.45 -4.37 7.22
CA TYR A 44 12.23 -5.16 7.09
C TYR A 44 11.95 -5.56 5.63
N HIS A 45 12.07 -4.61 4.70
CA HIS A 45 11.87 -4.89 3.28
C HIS A 45 12.92 -5.86 2.72
N ALA A 46 14.17 -5.77 3.17
CA ALA A 46 15.22 -6.71 2.82
C ALA A 46 14.90 -8.12 3.33
N GLN A 47 14.48 -8.24 4.60
CA GLN A 47 14.08 -9.52 5.19
C GLN A 47 12.89 -10.14 4.44
N VAL A 48 11.87 -9.36 4.10
CA VAL A 48 10.72 -9.86 3.34
C VAL A 48 11.16 -10.38 1.97
N ALA A 49 12.06 -9.66 1.28
CA ALA A 49 12.57 -10.11 -0.02
C ALA A 49 13.35 -11.42 0.12
N GLU A 50 14.20 -11.56 1.13
CA GLU A 50 14.94 -12.78 1.41
C GLU A 50 14.01 -13.97 1.68
N VAL A 51 13.04 -13.81 2.58
CA VAL A 51 12.06 -14.86 2.89
C VAL A 51 11.26 -15.25 1.64
N ALA A 52 10.85 -14.28 0.84
CA ALA A 52 10.11 -14.53 -0.38
C ALA A 52 10.93 -15.33 -1.42
N HIS A 53 12.22 -15.01 -1.58
CA HIS A 53 13.10 -15.76 -2.49
C HIS A 53 13.35 -17.20 -2.01
N ASN A 54 13.33 -17.42 -0.70
CA ASN A 54 13.51 -18.72 -0.05
C ASN A 54 12.23 -19.57 0.00
N LEU A 55 11.12 -19.10 -0.59
CA LEU A 55 9.92 -19.93 -0.70
C LEU A 55 10.26 -21.27 -1.37
N PRO A 56 9.79 -22.41 -0.82
CA PRO A 56 10.16 -23.73 -1.31
C PRO A 56 9.67 -23.93 -2.76
N ALA A 57 10.58 -24.39 -3.61
CA ALA A 57 10.24 -24.79 -4.97
C ALA A 57 9.45 -26.11 -5.01
N ARG A 58 9.50 -26.87 -3.92
CA ARG A 58 8.83 -28.16 -3.77
C ARG A 58 8.26 -28.32 -2.37
N PHE A 59 7.01 -28.78 -2.26
CA PHE A 59 6.40 -29.20 -1.00
C PHE A 59 5.46 -30.37 -1.24
N GLY A 60 5.73 -31.50 -0.58
CA GLY A 60 5.02 -32.73 -0.85
C GLY A 60 5.08 -33.10 -2.34
N ALA A 61 3.92 -33.39 -2.93
CA ALA A 61 3.78 -33.74 -4.35
C ALA A 61 3.75 -32.50 -5.28
N TRP A 62 3.87 -31.27 -4.77
CA TRP A 62 3.86 -30.07 -5.56
C TRP A 62 5.28 -29.64 -5.93
N VAL A 63 5.49 -29.39 -7.21
CA VAL A 63 6.75 -28.88 -7.78
C VAL A 63 6.45 -27.58 -8.52
N SER A 64 7.25 -26.55 -8.29
CA SER A 64 7.04 -25.26 -8.92
C SER A 64 8.01 -25.00 -10.07
N GLU A 65 7.50 -24.20 -11.02
CA GLU A 65 8.26 -23.53 -12.06
C GLU A 65 8.11 -22.03 -11.83
N THR A 66 9.24 -21.30 -11.81
CA THR A 66 9.23 -19.83 -11.71
C THR A 66 8.97 -19.25 -13.10
N ARG A 67 8.01 -18.35 -13.19
CA ARG A 67 7.71 -17.60 -14.40
C ARG A 67 8.17 -16.15 -14.25
N PRO A 68 8.65 -15.53 -15.32
CA PRO A 68 8.98 -14.11 -15.27
C PRO A 68 7.72 -13.31 -14.94
N PRO A 69 7.82 -12.31 -14.06
CA PRO A 69 6.71 -11.40 -13.81
C PRO A 69 6.43 -10.54 -15.04
N MET A 70 5.19 -10.06 -15.17
CA MET A 70 4.80 -9.15 -16.25
C MET A 70 5.51 -7.81 -16.09
N ARG A 71 6.11 -7.31 -17.17
CA ARG A 71 6.83 -6.03 -17.18
C ARG A 71 5.95 -4.88 -16.71
N GLU A 72 4.72 -4.84 -17.20
CA GLU A 72 3.73 -3.82 -16.89
C GLU A 72 3.42 -3.79 -15.39
N ALA A 73 3.35 -4.96 -14.76
CA ALA A 73 3.13 -5.06 -13.31
C ALA A 73 4.34 -4.52 -12.52
N ILE A 74 5.56 -4.76 -12.99
CA ILE A 74 6.77 -4.21 -12.37
C ILE A 74 6.79 -2.68 -12.49
N GLU A 75 6.47 -2.14 -13.66
CA GLU A 75 6.48 -0.71 -13.94
C GLU A 75 5.44 0.04 -13.11
N ILE A 76 4.23 -0.53 -12.95
CA ILE A 76 3.12 0.09 -12.20
C ILE A 76 3.32 -0.04 -10.69
N LEU A 77 3.66 -1.23 -10.21
CA LEU A 77 3.68 -1.54 -8.78
C LEU A 77 5.02 -1.22 -8.11
N GLN A 78 6.10 -1.07 -8.88
CA GLN A 78 7.46 -0.89 -8.37
C GLN A 78 7.76 -1.78 -7.15
N PRO A 79 7.54 -3.09 -7.24
CA PRO A 79 7.53 -3.96 -6.10
C PRO A 79 8.92 -4.12 -5.50
N ASN A 80 8.99 -4.24 -4.19
CA ASN A 80 10.22 -4.63 -3.48
C ASN A 80 10.61 -6.08 -3.84
N VAL A 81 9.60 -6.95 -3.93
CA VAL A 81 9.74 -8.32 -4.44
C VAL A 81 8.47 -8.75 -5.14
N MET A 82 8.64 -9.44 -6.26
CA MET A 82 7.54 -10.07 -6.99
C MET A 82 7.97 -11.47 -7.43
N ILE A 83 7.18 -12.46 -7.05
CA ILE A 83 7.42 -13.85 -7.38
C ILE A 83 6.18 -14.40 -8.07
N ASN A 84 6.36 -14.97 -9.25
CA ASN A 84 5.33 -15.66 -9.99
C ASN A 84 5.75 -17.12 -10.15
N ARG A 85 4.99 -18.06 -9.55
CA ARG A 85 5.27 -19.49 -9.62
C ARG A 85 4.03 -20.27 -9.99
N VAL A 86 4.20 -21.25 -10.84
CA VAL A 86 3.19 -22.25 -11.14
C VAL A 86 3.61 -23.55 -10.46
N TYR A 87 2.81 -24.01 -9.52
CA TYR A 87 2.97 -25.29 -8.86
C TYR A 87 2.15 -26.35 -9.58
N ARG A 88 2.74 -27.51 -9.80
CA ARG A 88 2.07 -28.66 -10.36
C ARG A 88 2.16 -29.82 -9.37
N ASN A 89 1.03 -30.43 -9.09
CA ASN A 89 0.97 -31.67 -8.30
C ASN A 89 1.31 -32.84 -9.21
N VAL A 90 2.38 -33.57 -8.88
CA VAL A 90 2.86 -34.67 -9.72
C VAL A 90 1.97 -35.91 -9.68
N ASP A 91 1.17 -36.09 -8.62
CA ASP A 91 0.28 -37.25 -8.45
C ASP A 91 -1.07 -37.02 -9.15
N THR A 92 -1.60 -35.80 -9.08
CA THR A 92 -2.95 -35.51 -9.59
C THR A 92 -2.93 -34.72 -10.90
N GLY A 93 -1.80 -34.13 -11.28
CA GLY A 93 -1.69 -33.24 -12.44
C GLY A 93 -2.29 -31.85 -12.22
N ASN A 94 -2.87 -31.57 -11.08
CA ASN A 94 -3.46 -30.26 -10.75
C ASN A 94 -2.39 -29.17 -10.76
N THR A 95 -2.80 -27.95 -11.12
CA THR A 95 -1.93 -26.77 -11.14
C THR A 95 -2.48 -25.66 -10.25
N ALA A 96 -1.59 -24.90 -9.60
CA ALA A 96 -1.90 -23.71 -8.85
C ALA A 96 -0.89 -22.60 -9.19
N THR A 97 -1.38 -21.41 -9.47
CA THR A 97 -0.53 -20.25 -9.68
C THR A 97 -0.45 -19.42 -8.41
N VAL A 98 0.76 -19.11 -7.99
CA VAL A 98 1.05 -18.24 -6.84
C VAL A 98 1.75 -16.99 -7.34
N LEU A 99 1.10 -15.85 -7.14
CA LEU A 99 1.68 -14.54 -7.34
C LEU A 99 1.86 -13.89 -5.98
N LEU A 100 3.11 -13.64 -5.57
CA LEU A 100 3.46 -12.90 -4.39
C LEU A 100 4.01 -11.54 -4.80
N VAL A 101 3.41 -10.49 -4.27
CA VAL A 101 3.83 -9.10 -4.50
C VAL A 101 3.97 -8.42 -3.16
N HIS A 102 5.12 -7.81 -2.93
CA HIS A 102 5.35 -6.96 -1.78
C HIS A 102 5.91 -5.61 -2.24
N CYS A 103 5.25 -4.52 -1.88
CA CYS A 103 5.68 -3.16 -2.19
C CYS A 103 6.18 -2.48 -0.91
N ARG A 104 7.12 -1.55 -1.06
CA ARG A 104 7.63 -0.75 0.08
C ARG A 104 6.58 0.20 0.63
N ASN A 105 5.67 0.64 -0.23
CA ASN A 105 4.58 1.53 0.14
C ASN A 105 3.24 0.85 -0.17
N ALA A 106 2.36 0.77 0.83
CA ALA A 106 1.02 0.22 0.65
C ALA A 106 0.18 0.98 -0.40
N ARG A 107 0.51 2.23 -0.69
CA ARG A 107 -0.15 3.02 -1.74
C ARG A 107 0.07 2.46 -3.14
N ASP A 108 1.20 1.80 -3.36
CA ASP A 108 1.54 1.21 -4.66
C ASP A 108 0.62 0.02 -5.00
N LEU A 109 0.00 -0.58 -3.97
CA LEU A 109 -1.02 -1.61 -4.11
C LEU A 109 -2.46 -1.05 -4.15
N ALA A 110 -2.65 0.26 -3.98
CA ALA A 110 -3.98 0.86 -3.98
C ALA A 110 -4.66 0.68 -5.34
N GLY A 111 -5.83 0.05 -5.36
CA GLY A 111 -6.54 -0.30 -6.59
C GLY A 111 -6.00 -1.53 -7.33
N HIS A 112 -4.88 -2.11 -6.89
CA HIS A 112 -4.24 -3.27 -7.51
C HIS A 112 -4.32 -4.50 -6.60
N TYR A 113 -5.53 -4.98 -6.32
CA TYR A 113 -5.75 -6.18 -5.52
C TYR A 113 -6.72 -7.14 -6.23
N PRO A 114 -6.65 -8.44 -5.94
CA PRO A 114 -7.32 -9.48 -6.72
C PRO A 114 -8.80 -9.23 -7.04
N PRO A 115 -9.66 -8.79 -6.09
CA PRO A 115 -11.06 -8.50 -6.37
C PRO A 115 -11.31 -7.41 -7.42
N ILE A 116 -10.35 -6.54 -7.69
CA ILE A 116 -10.45 -5.52 -8.74
C ILE A 116 -9.74 -5.97 -10.01
N CYS A 117 -8.51 -6.49 -9.88
CA CYS A 117 -7.68 -6.83 -11.03
C CYS A 117 -8.23 -8.03 -11.82
N TYR A 118 -8.67 -9.08 -11.17
CA TYR A 118 -9.13 -10.27 -11.87
C TYR A 118 -10.41 -10.03 -12.70
N PRO A 119 -11.46 -9.37 -12.19
CA PRO A 119 -12.63 -9.04 -13.01
C PRO A 119 -12.29 -8.15 -14.20
N ALA A 120 -11.37 -7.20 -14.05
CA ALA A 120 -10.90 -6.34 -15.14
C ALA A 120 -10.22 -7.12 -16.27
N HIS A 121 -9.68 -8.33 -15.98
CA HIS A 121 -9.09 -9.25 -16.95
C HIS A 121 -10.02 -10.40 -17.35
N GLY A 122 -11.31 -10.27 -17.12
CA GLY A 122 -12.32 -11.23 -17.57
C GLY A 122 -12.54 -12.44 -16.65
N TRP A 123 -11.97 -12.43 -15.45
CA TRP A 123 -12.21 -13.47 -14.46
C TRP A 123 -13.48 -13.19 -13.68
N SER A 124 -14.34 -14.20 -13.52
CA SER A 124 -15.54 -14.10 -12.70
C SER A 124 -15.34 -14.85 -11.39
N PRO A 125 -15.65 -14.23 -10.23
CA PRO A 125 -15.58 -14.91 -8.96
C PRO A 125 -16.66 -16.01 -8.92
N THR A 126 -16.25 -17.24 -8.58
CA THR A 126 -17.19 -18.37 -8.44
C THR A 126 -17.72 -18.51 -7.01
N ASP A 127 -16.98 -18.05 -6.02
CA ASP A 127 -17.38 -18.02 -4.61
C ASP A 127 -16.65 -16.86 -3.90
N SER A 128 -17.42 -16.02 -3.22
CA SER A 128 -16.93 -14.88 -2.44
C SER A 128 -17.02 -15.07 -0.93
N ARG A 129 -17.30 -16.30 -0.47
CA ARG A 129 -17.41 -16.58 0.97
C ARG A 129 -16.04 -16.55 1.63
N ALA A 130 -15.93 -15.78 2.72
CA ALA A 130 -14.78 -15.88 3.60
C ALA A 130 -14.71 -17.29 4.20
N LYS A 131 -13.58 -17.97 4.00
CA LYS A 131 -13.30 -19.24 4.70
C LYS A 131 -12.40 -18.95 5.89
N ASP A 132 -12.84 -19.35 7.07
CA ASP A 132 -11.98 -19.38 8.23
C ASP A 132 -10.95 -20.50 8.03
N TRP A 133 -9.71 -20.09 7.85
CA TRP A 133 -8.56 -20.98 7.84
C TRP A 133 -8.12 -21.18 9.31
N ARG A 134 -8.45 -22.31 9.90
CA ARG A 134 -7.94 -22.73 11.22
C ARG A 134 -6.74 -23.64 11.03
#